data_72d4a429aaa684b29090ca0e423a4510
#
_entry.id   72d4a429aaa684b29090ca0e423a4510
#
_cell.length_a   1.000
_cell.length_b   1.000
_cell.length_c   1.000
_cell.angle_alpha   90.00
_cell.angle_beta   90.00
_cell.angle_gamma   90.00
#
_symmetry.space_group_name_H-M   'P 1'
#
loop_
_entity.id
_entity.type
_entity.pdbx_description
1 polymer ?
#
loop_
_entity_poly.entity_id
_entity_poly.type
_entity_poly.pdbx_seq_one_letter_code
_entity_poly.pdbx_strand_id
1 'polypeptide(L)'
;METALTNIMEYLALGELELQMSQLHQHQSLFHDEQERQALLQQILNRVPPVYMLLGEDETPSLSMISTPEQDYLSMVVRQQLEEYLKTRSSHGDPYSGMMTEMFY
;
A
#
# COMPACT_ATOMS: atom_id res chain seq x y z
N MET A 1 -27.50 -16.76 -5.94
CA MET A 1 -26.40 -15.83 -5.73
C MET A 1 -25.18 -16.57 -5.31
N GLU A 2 -24.09 -16.26 -5.97
CA GLU A 2 -22.86 -16.93 -5.65
C GLU A 2 -22.05 -16.11 -4.67
N THR A 3 -21.38 -16.83 -3.78
CA THR A 3 -20.42 -16.20 -2.88
C THR A 3 -19.05 -16.77 -3.19
N ALA A 4 -18.02 -15.99 -2.90
CA ALA A 4 -16.65 -16.42 -3.12
C ALA A 4 -15.83 -16.13 -1.88
N LEU A 5 -14.96 -17.06 -1.53
CA LEU A 5 -14.03 -16.86 -0.41
C LEU A 5 -12.96 -15.87 -0.90
N THR A 6 -12.92 -14.72 -0.28
CA THR A 6 -12.10 -13.60 -0.75
C THR A 6 -11.18 -13.12 0.36
N ASN A 7 -9.91 -12.90 0.01
CA ASN A 7 -9.01 -12.23 0.92
C ASN A 7 -9.29 -10.74 0.84
N ILE A 8 -10.09 -10.24 1.77
CA ILE A 8 -10.50 -8.84 1.74
C ILE A 8 -9.34 -7.89 2.00
N MET A 9 -8.23 -8.39 2.59
CA MET A 9 -7.06 -7.55 2.81
C MET A 9 -6.45 -7.03 1.52
N GLU A 10 -6.54 -7.79 0.43
CA GLU A 10 -6.05 -7.31 -0.86
C GLU A 10 -6.77 -6.04 -1.29
N TYR A 11 -8.08 -6.07 -1.14
CA TYR A 11 -8.88 -4.91 -1.51
C TYR A 11 -8.66 -3.74 -0.55
N LEU A 12 -8.63 -4.03 0.75
CA LEU A 12 -8.47 -2.99 1.76
C LEU A 12 -7.08 -2.35 1.69
N ALA A 13 -6.06 -3.16 1.43
CA ALA A 13 -4.70 -2.65 1.31
C ALA A 13 -4.57 -1.72 0.11
N LEU A 14 -5.17 -2.10 -1.01
CA LEU A 14 -5.13 -1.25 -2.19
C LEU A 14 -5.84 0.08 -1.92
N GLY A 15 -6.99 0.03 -1.28
CA GLY A 15 -7.73 1.26 -0.96
C GLY A 15 -6.94 2.17 -0.03
N GLU A 16 -6.30 1.59 0.98
CA GLU A 16 -5.51 2.37 1.92
C GLU A 16 -4.28 2.97 1.23
N LEU A 17 -3.65 2.19 0.36
CA LEU A 17 -2.51 2.68 -0.41
C LEU A 17 -2.90 3.87 -1.28
N GLU A 18 -4.00 3.74 -2.00
CA GLU A 18 -4.47 4.82 -2.86
C GLU A 18 -4.83 6.07 -2.05
N LEU A 19 -5.44 5.86 -0.89
CA LEU A 19 -5.79 6.98 -0.04
C LEU A 19 -4.55 7.73 0.43
N GLN A 20 -3.55 7.01 0.90
CA GLN A 20 -2.33 7.65 1.39
C GLN A 20 -1.55 8.31 0.26
N MET A 21 -1.52 7.69 -0.92
CA MET A 21 -0.84 8.28 -2.06
C MET A 21 -1.53 9.56 -2.54
N SER A 22 -2.86 9.62 -2.41
CA SER A 22 -3.58 10.82 -2.83
C SER A 22 -3.26 12.04 -1.97
N GLN A 23 -2.69 11.81 -0.80
CA GLN A 23 -2.28 12.89 0.09
C GLN A 23 -0.87 13.40 -0.21
N LEU A 24 -0.19 12.76 -1.15
CA LEU A 24 1.19 13.10 -1.51
C LEU A 24 1.21 13.75 -2.89
N HIS A 25 0.79 14.99 -2.95
CA HIS A 25 0.60 15.69 -4.22
C HIS A 25 1.82 15.65 -5.12
N GLN A 26 3.00 15.75 -4.53
CA GLN A 26 4.23 15.80 -5.31
C GLN A 26 4.65 14.44 -5.86
N HIS A 27 3.95 13.38 -5.47
CA HIS A 27 4.27 12.03 -5.93
C HIS A 27 3.10 11.39 -6.67
N GLN A 28 2.21 12.19 -7.21
CA GLN A 28 1.02 11.66 -7.87
C GLN A 28 1.36 10.82 -9.10
N SER A 29 2.53 11.00 -9.68
CA SER A 29 2.93 10.21 -10.83
C SER A 29 2.96 8.71 -10.52
N LEU A 30 3.09 8.35 -9.24
CA LEU A 30 3.09 6.94 -8.85
C LEU A 30 1.76 6.25 -9.16
N PHE A 31 0.68 7.02 -9.22
CA PHE A 31 -0.62 6.46 -9.55
C PHE A 31 -0.68 5.95 -10.97
N HIS A 32 0.16 6.45 -11.84
CA HIS A 32 0.14 6.10 -13.25
C HIS A 32 1.05 4.93 -13.59
N ASP A 33 1.90 4.53 -12.66
CA ASP A 33 2.77 3.39 -12.88
C ASP A 33 2.18 2.17 -12.19
N GLU A 34 1.45 1.39 -12.96
CA GLU A 34 0.74 0.25 -12.42
C GLU A 34 1.68 -0.84 -11.91
N GLN A 35 2.80 -1.02 -12.58
CA GLN A 35 3.75 -2.05 -12.15
C GLN A 35 4.35 -1.72 -10.79
N GLU A 36 4.73 -0.48 -10.59
CA GLU A 36 5.29 -0.06 -9.31
C GLU A 36 4.24 -0.12 -8.21
N ARG A 37 3.02 0.26 -8.53
CA ARG A 37 1.93 0.19 -7.57
C ARG A 37 1.65 -1.24 -7.16
N GLN A 38 1.66 -2.16 -8.12
CA GLN A 38 1.45 -3.58 -7.83
C GLN A 38 2.57 -4.16 -6.99
N ALA A 39 3.81 -3.79 -7.29
CA ALA A 39 4.95 -4.25 -6.51
C ALA A 39 4.86 -3.77 -5.07
N LEU A 40 4.48 -2.51 -4.89
CA LEU A 40 4.33 -1.93 -3.55
C LEU A 40 3.18 -2.62 -2.80
N LEU A 41 2.08 -2.84 -3.50
CA LEU A 41 0.94 -3.54 -2.90
C LEU A 41 1.34 -4.94 -2.45
N GLN A 42 2.12 -5.63 -3.26
CA GLN A 42 2.56 -6.97 -2.90
C GLN A 42 3.41 -6.95 -1.63
N GLN A 43 4.26 -5.95 -1.48
CA GLN A 43 5.06 -5.83 -0.26
C GLN A 43 4.19 -5.58 0.95
N ILE A 44 3.15 -4.79 0.79
CA ILE A 44 2.20 -4.55 1.87
C ILE A 44 1.51 -5.85 2.26
N LEU A 45 1.05 -6.60 1.27
CA LEU A 45 0.32 -7.84 1.52
C LEU A 45 1.20 -8.91 2.16
N ASN A 46 2.50 -8.85 1.93
CA ASN A 46 3.42 -9.78 2.57
C ASN A 46 3.57 -9.52 4.07
N ARG A 47 3.13 -8.37 4.54
CA ARG A 47 3.31 -7.99 5.93
C ARG A 47 2.03 -7.99 6.74
N VAL A 48 0.88 -8.02 6.08
CA VAL A 48 -0.40 -8.06 6.79
C VAL A 48 -0.99 -9.45 6.69
N PRO A 49 -1.60 -9.95 7.77
CA PRO A 49 -2.24 -11.28 7.71
C PRO A 49 -3.45 -11.23 6.77
N PRO A 50 -3.69 -12.28 6.02
CA PRO A 50 -4.88 -12.34 5.19
C PRO A 50 -6.14 -12.46 6.03
N VAL A 51 -7.23 -11.92 5.52
CA VAL A 51 -8.54 -12.07 6.15
C VAL A 51 -9.50 -12.54 5.08
N TYR A 52 -9.95 -13.77 5.19
CA TYR A 52 -10.84 -14.39 4.21
C TYR A 52 -12.28 -14.28 4.65
N MET A 53 -13.13 -13.85 3.74
CA MET A 53 -14.56 -13.79 3.99
C MET A 53 -15.32 -14.24 2.77
N LEU A 54 -16.51 -14.77 3.01
CA LEU A 54 -17.42 -15.11 1.92
C LEU A 54 -18.18 -13.86 1.53
N LEU A 55 -18.00 -13.42 0.31
CA LEU A 55 -18.65 -12.22 -0.19
C LEU A 55 -19.55 -12.58 -1.37
N GLY A 56 -20.72 -11.94 -1.42
CA GLY A 56 -21.61 -12.07 -2.56
C GLY A 56 -21.12 -11.21 -3.72
N GLU A 57 -21.75 -11.37 -4.88
CA GLU A 57 -21.34 -10.66 -6.08
C GLU A 57 -21.37 -9.15 -5.91
N ASP A 58 -22.34 -8.66 -5.15
CA ASP A 58 -22.53 -7.23 -4.99
C ASP A 58 -21.87 -6.67 -3.74
N GLU A 59 -21.19 -7.51 -2.98
CA GLU A 59 -20.57 -7.05 -1.75
C GLU A 59 -19.16 -6.55 -2.01
N THR A 60 -18.86 -5.39 -1.44
CA THR A 60 -17.55 -4.79 -1.54
C THR A 60 -16.90 -4.78 -0.17
N PRO A 61 -15.64 -5.21 -0.04
CA PRO A 61 -14.97 -5.15 1.24
C PRO A 61 -14.87 -3.73 1.77
N SER A 62 -15.00 -3.61 3.09
CA SER A 62 -14.86 -2.31 3.75
C SER A 62 -14.07 -2.49 5.04
N LEU A 63 -13.51 -1.39 5.52
CA LEU A 63 -12.71 -1.43 6.74
C LEU A 63 -13.50 -1.89 7.95
N SER A 64 -14.81 -1.68 7.94
CA SER A 64 -15.64 -2.10 9.06
C SER A 64 -15.70 -3.61 9.21
N MET A 65 -15.23 -4.35 8.22
CA MET A 65 -15.21 -5.81 8.26
C MET A 65 -14.03 -6.36 9.03
N ILE A 66 -13.08 -5.53 9.39
CA ILE A 66 -11.95 -5.94 10.22
C ILE A 66 -11.95 -5.12 11.51
N SER A 67 -11.24 -5.60 12.51
CA SER A 67 -11.19 -4.96 13.82
C SER A 67 -10.41 -3.64 13.75
N THR A 68 -10.64 -2.78 14.72
CA THR A 68 -9.89 -1.52 14.78
C THR A 68 -8.38 -1.73 14.86
N PRO A 69 -7.88 -2.67 15.69
CA PRO A 69 -6.44 -2.95 15.66
C PRO A 69 -5.93 -3.40 14.30
N GLU A 70 -6.73 -4.16 13.57
CA GLU A 70 -6.34 -4.60 12.22
C GLU A 70 -6.32 -3.42 11.26
N GLN A 71 -7.28 -2.51 11.38
CA GLN A 71 -7.30 -1.30 10.57
C GLN A 71 -6.06 -0.44 10.84
N ASP A 72 -5.72 -0.26 12.11
CA ASP A 72 -4.57 0.54 12.50
C ASP A 72 -3.27 -0.09 12.00
N TYR A 73 -3.18 -1.41 12.11
CA TYR A 73 -2.00 -2.12 11.64
C TYR A 73 -1.83 -1.98 10.12
N LEU A 74 -2.92 -2.14 9.39
CA LEU A 74 -2.89 -1.98 7.94
C LEU A 74 -2.43 -0.58 7.54
N SER A 75 -2.99 0.43 8.17
CA SER A 75 -2.62 1.82 7.88
C SER A 75 -1.15 2.07 8.17
N MET A 76 -0.64 1.52 9.28
CA MET A 76 0.76 1.65 9.64
C MET A 76 1.67 0.98 8.63
N VAL A 77 1.35 -0.23 8.23
CA VAL A 77 2.16 -0.98 7.27
C VAL A 77 2.19 -0.27 5.92
N VAL A 78 1.03 0.20 5.46
CA VAL A 78 0.96 0.92 4.19
C VAL A 78 1.85 2.16 4.25
N ARG A 79 1.76 2.92 5.34
CA ARG A 79 2.57 4.12 5.47
C ARG A 79 4.06 3.80 5.48
N GLN A 80 4.47 2.78 6.24
CA GLN A 80 5.87 2.40 6.30
C GLN A 80 6.41 1.97 4.95
N GLN A 81 5.65 1.14 4.23
CA GLN A 81 6.09 0.66 2.93
C GLN A 81 6.14 1.80 1.91
N LEU A 82 5.18 2.69 1.99
CA LEU A 82 5.15 3.84 1.09
C LEU A 82 6.32 4.78 1.35
N GLU A 83 6.63 5.04 2.62
CA GLU A 83 7.76 5.89 2.97
C GLU A 83 9.07 5.28 2.50
N GLU A 84 9.25 3.99 2.68
CA GLU A 84 10.46 3.32 2.21
C GLU A 84 10.59 3.38 0.70
N TYR A 85 9.47 3.18 0.01
CA TYR A 85 9.45 3.23 -1.43
C TYR A 85 9.83 4.61 -1.95
N LEU A 86 9.25 5.64 -1.36
CA LEU A 86 9.53 7.01 -1.79
C LEU A 86 10.97 7.41 -1.47
N LYS A 87 11.50 6.94 -0.37
CA LYS A 87 12.87 7.21 0.00
C LYS A 87 13.84 6.59 -0.99
N THR A 88 13.60 5.34 -1.36
CA THR A 88 14.42 4.65 -2.34
C THR A 88 14.35 5.35 -3.70
N ARG A 89 13.14 5.74 -4.08
CA ARG A 89 12.94 6.37 -5.36
C ARG A 89 13.62 7.73 -5.44
N SER A 90 13.57 8.49 -4.35
CA SER A 90 14.25 9.78 -4.29
C SER A 90 15.76 9.61 -4.44
N SER A 91 16.31 8.60 -3.80
CA SER A 91 17.74 8.32 -3.92
C SER A 91 18.11 7.97 -5.34
N HIS A 92 17.28 7.21 -6.03
CA HIS A 92 17.53 6.84 -7.42
C HIS A 92 17.37 8.01 -8.35
N GLY A 93 16.46 8.92 -8.02
CA GLY A 93 16.19 10.05 -8.88
C GLY A 93 17.25 11.15 -8.82
N ASP A 94 18.11 11.13 -7.82
CA ASP A 94 19.13 12.14 -7.64
C ASP A 94 20.47 11.49 -7.35
N PRO A 95 21.25 11.18 -8.38
CA PRO A 95 22.54 10.54 -8.19
C PRO A 95 23.53 11.39 -7.38
N TYR A 96 23.43 12.70 -7.49
CA TYR A 96 24.33 13.55 -6.74
C TYR A 96 23.98 13.52 -5.27
N SER A 97 22.73 13.53 -4.97
CA SER A 97 22.28 13.44 -3.60
C SER A 97 22.75 12.13 -2.97
N GLY A 98 22.58 11.04 -3.70
CA GLY A 98 23.00 9.74 -3.21
C GLY A 98 24.50 9.66 -2.98
N MET A 99 25.26 10.26 -3.88
CA MET A 99 26.71 10.22 -3.78
C MET A 99 27.22 11.10 -2.67
N MET A 100 26.67 12.25 -2.54
CA MET A 100 27.18 13.22 -1.59
C MET A 100 26.67 13.02 -0.20
N THR A 101 25.40 12.75 -0.10
CA THR A 101 24.82 12.59 1.21
C THR A 101 25.24 11.33 1.90
N GLU A 102 25.39 10.28 1.17
CA GLU A 102 25.82 9.02 1.77
C GLU A 102 27.21 9.09 2.33
N MET A 103 28.00 9.95 1.78
CA MET A 103 29.38 10.07 2.22
C MET A 103 29.52 10.91 3.46
N PHE A 104 28.57 11.75 3.72
CA PHE A 104 28.68 12.69 4.82
C PHE A 104 27.97 12.23 6.05
N TYR A 105 27.28 11.16 5.88
CA TYR A 105 26.56 10.71 7.02
C TYR A 105 26.46 9.31 7.09
#